data_1aeff3b39567b928acf0da2f802f8c90
#
_entry.id   1aeff3b39567b928acf0da2f802f8c90
#
_cell.length_a   1.000
_cell.length_b   1.000
_cell.length_c   1.000
_cell.angle_alpha   90.00
_cell.angle_beta   90.00
_cell.angle_gamma   90.00
#
_symmetry.space_group_name_H-M   'P 1'
#
loop_
_entity.id
_entity.type
_entity.pdbx_description
1 polymer ?
#
loop_
_entity_poly.entity_id
_entity_poly.type
_entity_poly.pdbx_seq_one_letter_code
_entity_poly.pdbx_strand_id
1 'polypeptide(L)'
;GVTFSGGRPSFALWAPTAQAVTLLTWETGDPLGSVPDVPGPPRRTPAVRHDDGRWVIDSRPDPPAATGASEAGGAPDQNQPGSPITAGCQYLWEVRVYVPSTLQVETNIVTDPYSVALTTDSTRSVAVDLADPHLSPEQWAETPAPAVRNDSARSIYELHLRDFSAADETVPPELRGTYRAFTVAGSAGVRHLAELAQAGMNTIHLLPTFDIATIPEHRGSQRSPRIPAGAHPASADQQAAVAEVADDDAYNWGYDPLHWGAPEGSYATEGHQDGGARVVEFREMVGALHDLGLQVVLDQVYNHTAACGQDPRSVLDQVVPGYYHRLDAVGRVTSSTCCANTATEHALCERLMVDSVVRWVRWYRVDGFRFDLMGHHPRTVMEHVRAALDELTMEADGVDGRSVYLYGEGWNFG
;
A
#
# COMPACT_ATOMS: atom_id res chain seq x y z
N GLY A 1 -9.42 5.29 -7.62
CA GLY A 1 -9.60 4.08 -6.81
C GLY A 1 -10.78 3.24 -7.23
N VAL A 2 -10.91 2.08 -6.64
CA VAL A 2 -11.98 1.11 -6.90
C VAL A 2 -12.97 1.12 -5.75
N THR A 3 -14.25 1.08 -6.08
CA THR A 3 -15.35 0.87 -5.13
C THR A 3 -16.18 -0.32 -5.56
N PHE A 4 -16.80 -1.02 -4.61
CA PHE A 4 -17.59 -2.22 -4.89
C PHE A 4 -19.07 -2.02 -4.57
N SER A 5 -19.93 -2.56 -5.42
CA SER A 5 -21.37 -2.62 -5.18
C SER A 5 -21.89 -3.97 -5.66
N GLY A 6 -22.41 -4.80 -4.72
CA GLY A 6 -22.86 -6.16 -5.03
C GLY A 6 -21.76 -7.03 -5.65
N GLY A 7 -20.51 -6.89 -5.17
CA GLY A 7 -19.35 -7.64 -5.65
C GLY A 7 -18.77 -7.18 -7.00
N ARG A 8 -19.28 -6.08 -7.56
CA ARG A 8 -18.79 -5.53 -8.85
C ARG A 8 -17.95 -4.27 -8.62
N PRO A 9 -16.76 -4.18 -9.24
CA PRO A 9 -15.90 -3.00 -9.14
C PRO A 9 -16.41 -1.87 -10.03
N SER A 10 -16.31 -0.64 -9.53
CA SER A 10 -16.41 0.60 -10.30
C SER A 10 -15.12 1.39 -10.08
N PHE A 11 -14.60 1.99 -11.13
CA PHE A 11 -13.28 2.61 -11.13
C PHE A 11 -13.39 4.12 -11.30
N ALA A 12 -12.62 4.87 -10.53
CA ALA A 12 -12.55 6.32 -10.66
C ALA A 12 -11.10 6.81 -10.50
N LEU A 13 -10.67 7.66 -11.43
CA LEU A 13 -9.38 8.34 -11.38
C LEU A 13 -9.60 9.84 -11.44
N TRP A 14 -9.05 10.60 -10.49
CA TRP A 14 -9.04 12.06 -10.59
C TRP A 14 -7.84 12.51 -11.43
N ALA A 15 -8.13 12.99 -12.64
CA ALA A 15 -7.13 13.44 -13.60
C ALA A 15 -7.72 14.63 -14.42
N PRO A 16 -7.89 15.81 -13.77
CA PRO A 16 -8.64 16.94 -14.35
C PRO A 16 -7.98 17.52 -15.61
N THR A 17 -6.65 17.38 -15.73
CA THR A 17 -5.86 17.88 -16.86
C THR A 17 -5.69 16.85 -17.98
N ALA A 18 -6.12 15.61 -17.77
CA ALA A 18 -6.04 14.56 -18.79
C ALA A 18 -6.95 14.87 -19.98
N GLN A 19 -6.48 14.57 -21.19
CA GLN A 19 -7.22 14.68 -22.44
C GLN A 19 -8.03 13.42 -22.74
N ALA A 20 -7.53 12.26 -22.28
CA ALA A 20 -8.20 10.97 -22.36
C ALA A 20 -7.69 10.06 -21.24
N VAL A 21 -8.56 9.19 -20.74
CA VAL A 21 -8.23 8.14 -19.79
C VAL A 21 -8.87 6.84 -20.22
N THR A 22 -8.10 5.76 -20.21
CA THR A 22 -8.54 4.41 -20.56
C THR A 22 -8.15 3.47 -19.43
N LEU A 23 -9.06 2.64 -18.97
CA LEU A 23 -8.76 1.52 -18.06
C LEU A 23 -8.29 0.32 -18.88
N LEU A 24 -7.17 -0.23 -18.51
CA LEU A 24 -6.61 -1.46 -19.04
C LEU A 24 -6.87 -2.56 -18.02
N THR A 25 -7.57 -3.64 -18.38
CA THR A 25 -7.89 -4.73 -17.44
C THR A 25 -7.48 -6.09 -17.97
N TRP A 26 -7.11 -6.97 -17.04
CA TRP A 26 -6.84 -8.40 -17.25
C TRP A 26 -7.68 -9.18 -16.24
N GLU A 27 -8.58 -10.01 -16.72
CA GLU A 27 -9.41 -10.84 -15.86
C GLU A 27 -8.59 -12.04 -15.33
N THR A 28 -8.60 -12.24 -14.04
CA THR A 28 -7.81 -13.29 -13.38
C THR A 28 -8.58 -14.59 -13.19
N GLY A 29 -9.92 -14.51 -13.11
CA GLY A 29 -10.78 -15.61 -12.66
C GLY A 29 -10.72 -15.90 -11.17
N ASP A 30 -9.88 -15.18 -10.42
CA ASP A 30 -9.77 -15.22 -8.96
C ASP A 30 -10.34 -13.92 -8.37
N PRO A 31 -11.39 -13.97 -7.54
CA PRO A 31 -12.02 -12.76 -6.99
C PRO A 31 -11.10 -11.94 -6.06
N LEU A 32 -10.04 -12.54 -5.54
CA LEU A 32 -9.02 -11.85 -4.75
C LEU A 32 -7.83 -11.38 -5.58
N GLY A 33 -7.74 -11.80 -6.86
CA GLY A 33 -6.63 -11.48 -7.73
C GLY A 33 -5.27 -11.93 -7.23
N SER A 34 -5.25 -13.02 -6.43
CA SER A 34 -4.04 -13.57 -5.80
C SER A 34 -3.27 -14.45 -6.78
N VAL A 35 -3.02 -13.90 -7.95
CA VAL A 35 -2.31 -14.58 -9.06
C VAL A 35 -1.30 -13.61 -9.69
N PRO A 36 -0.17 -14.13 -10.22
CA PRO A 36 0.80 -13.33 -10.95
C PRO A 36 0.19 -12.60 -12.14
N ASP A 37 0.96 -11.72 -12.76
CA ASP A 37 0.56 -10.96 -13.93
C ASP A 37 -0.05 -11.85 -15.03
N VAL A 38 -1.32 -11.58 -15.34
CA VAL A 38 -2.03 -12.30 -16.39
C VAL A 38 -1.43 -11.95 -17.75
N PRO A 39 -0.98 -12.95 -18.55
CA PRO A 39 -0.36 -12.68 -19.85
C PRO A 39 -1.38 -12.21 -20.89
N GLY A 40 -0.88 -11.55 -21.92
CA GLY A 40 -1.66 -11.11 -23.08
C GLY A 40 -2.08 -9.64 -23.05
N PRO A 41 -2.73 -9.16 -24.11
CA PRO A 41 -3.16 -7.77 -24.21
C PRO A 41 -4.30 -7.48 -23.24
N PRO A 42 -4.36 -6.25 -22.68
CA PRO A 42 -5.47 -5.84 -21.82
C PRO A 42 -6.75 -5.64 -22.64
N ARG A 43 -7.87 -5.82 -21.97
CA ARG A 43 -9.11 -5.18 -22.38
C ARG A 43 -8.98 -3.67 -22.13
N ARG A 44 -9.40 -2.87 -23.11
CA ARG A 44 -9.30 -1.40 -23.06
C ARG A 44 -10.71 -0.80 -22.97
N THR A 45 -10.97 -0.09 -21.88
CA THR A 45 -12.28 0.56 -21.64
C THR A 45 -12.07 2.06 -21.45
N PRO A 46 -12.52 2.91 -22.40
CA PRO A 46 -12.46 4.37 -22.24
C PRO A 46 -13.29 4.83 -21.04
N ALA A 47 -12.72 5.69 -20.20
CA ALA A 47 -13.42 6.26 -19.06
C ALA A 47 -14.24 7.49 -19.47
N VAL A 48 -15.31 7.75 -18.73
CA VAL A 48 -16.17 8.92 -18.91
C VAL A 48 -15.71 10.03 -17.97
N ARG A 49 -15.46 11.23 -18.54
CA ARG A 49 -15.07 12.40 -17.76
C ARG A 49 -16.27 13.04 -17.09
N HIS A 50 -16.14 13.38 -15.80
CA HIS A 50 -17.08 14.12 -14.99
C HIS A 50 -16.62 15.58 -14.78
N ASP A 51 -17.55 16.47 -14.44
CA ASP A 51 -17.26 17.90 -14.24
C ASP A 51 -16.32 18.21 -13.07
N ASP A 52 -16.23 17.30 -12.11
CA ASP A 52 -15.32 17.39 -10.95
C ASP A 52 -13.88 16.91 -11.25
N GLY A 53 -13.60 16.60 -12.51
CA GLY A 53 -12.28 16.16 -12.98
C GLY A 53 -12.00 14.66 -12.79
N ARG A 54 -12.96 13.90 -12.28
CA ARG A 54 -12.87 12.44 -12.27
C ARG A 54 -13.16 11.83 -13.63
N TRP A 55 -12.49 10.73 -13.91
CA TRP A 55 -12.76 9.81 -15.01
C TRP A 55 -13.29 8.51 -14.42
N VAL A 56 -14.45 8.08 -14.84
CA VAL A 56 -15.20 7.00 -14.20
C VAL A 56 -15.50 5.89 -15.21
N ILE A 57 -15.39 4.65 -14.73
CA ILE A 57 -15.91 3.46 -15.39
C ILE A 57 -16.84 2.79 -14.38
N ASP A 58 -18.12 2.76 -14.75
CA ASP A 58 -19.15 2.05 -14.01
C ASP A 58 -19.35 0.68 -14.65
N SER A 59 -19.04 -0.38 -13.91
CA SER A 59 -19.23 -1.75 -14.40
C SER A 59 -20.68 -2.24 -14.27
N ARG A 60 -21.60 -1.37 -13.83
CA ARG A 60 -23.02 -1.72 -13.85
C ARG A 60 -23.46 -1.95 -15.30
N PRO A 61 -24.15 -3.06 -15.61
CA PRO A 61 -24.74 -3.23 -16.93
C PRO A 61 -25.71 -2.07 -17.20
N ASP A 62 -25.67 -1.50 -18.39
CA ASP A 62 -26.78 -0.67 -18.85
C ASP A 62 -28.08 -1.44 -18.62
N PRO A 63 -29.17 -0.77 -18.19
CA PRO A 63 -30.46 -1.42 -18.08
C PRO A 63 -30.76 -2.09 -19.42
N PRO A 64 -31.22 -3.34 -19.44
CA PRO A 64 -31.38 -4.10 -20.66
C PRO A 64 -32.25 -3.29 -21.65
N ALA A 65 -31.68 -2.93 -22.79
CA ALA A 65 -32.44 -2.50 -23.92
C ALA A 65 -33.40 -3.65 -24.26
N ALA A 66 -34.70 -3.38 -24.16
CA ALA A 66 -35.74 -4.36 -24.38
C ALA A 66 -35.70 -4.85 -25.82
N THR A 67 -34.97 -5.92 -26.10
CA THR A 67 -35.13 -6.73 -27.32
C THR A 67 -34.62 -8.16 -27.05
N GLY A 68 -35.52 -9.10 -27.26
CA GLY A 68 -35.24 -10.53 -27.12
C GLY A 68 -34.21 -11.05 -28.11
N ALA A 69 -33.32 -11.89 -27.63
CA ALA A 69 -32.56 -12.83 -28.45
C ALA A 69 -32.14 -14.06 -27.61
N SER A 70 -32.20 -15.19 -28.23
CA SER A 70 -32.14 -16.55 -27.78
C SER A 70 -30.85 -16.98 -27.10
N GLU A 71 -31.03 -17.91 -26.16
CA GLU A 71 -29.98 -18.71 -25.51
C GLU A 71 -29.18 -19.54 -26.52
N ALA A 72 -27.87 -19.35 -26.56
CA ALA A 72 -26.93 -20.33 -27.05
C ALA A 72 -25.85 -20.55 -25.98
N GLY A 73 -25.85 -21.72 -25.36
CA GLY A 73 -24.96 -22.09 -24.27
C GLY A 73 -23.51 -22.30 -24.74
N GLY A 74 -22.67 -21.36 -24.38
CA GLY A 74 -21.22 -21.44 -24.33
C GLY A 74 -20.74 -20.56 -23.22
N ALA A 75 -19.72 -20.97 -22.45
CA ALA A 75 -19.13 -20.10 -21.43
C ALA A 75 -18.70 -18.79 -22.12
N PRO A 76 -19.06 -17.60 -21.57
CA PRO A 76 -18.71 -16.34 -22.19
C PRO A 76 -17.19 -16.18 -22.21
N ASP A 77 -16.63 -15.83 -23.37
CA ASP A 77 -15.25 -15.39 -23.50
C ASP A 77 -15.12 -14.07 -22.70
N GLN A 78 -14.40 -14.14 -21.60
CA GLN A 78 -14.28 -13.05 -20.63
C GLN A 78 -13.58 -11.80 -21.21
N ASN A 79 -12.96 -11.90 -22.38
CA ASN A 79 -12.29 -10.80 -23.07
C ASN A 79 -13.13 -10.14 -24.19
N GLN A 80 -14.40 -10.50 -24.35
CA GLN A 80 -15.25 -9.85 -25.34
C GLN A 80 -15.72 -8.46 -24.90
N PRO A 81 -15.83 -7.47 -25.82
CA PRO A 81 -16.46 -6.18 -25.54
C PRO A 81 -17.88 -6.40 -24.99
N GLY A 82 -18.14 -5.93 -23.76
CA GLY A 82 -19.45 -6.07 -23.10
C GLY A 82 -19.49 -7.09 -21.97
N SER A 83 -18.47 -7.90 -21.74
CA SER A 83 -18.36 -8.72 -20.52
C SER A 83 -18.18 -7.80 -19.29
N PRO A 84 -18.77 -8.10 -18.12
CA PRO A 84 -18.53 -7.29 -16.91
C PRO A 84 -17.06 -7.41 -16.47
N ILE A 85 -16.52 -6.32 -15.92
CA ILE A 85 -15.25 -6.37 -15.20
C ILE A 85 -15.53 -7.00 -13.83
N THR A 86 -14.68 -7.92 -13.38
CA THR A 86 -14.91 -8.69 -12.15
C THR A 86 -13.96 -8.26 -11.01
N ALA A 87 -14.34 -8.57 -9.77
CA ALA A 87 -13.42 -8.46 -8.64
C ALA A 87 -12.16 -9.29 -8.89
N GLY A 88 -11.03 -8.87 -8.34
CA GLY A 88 -9.74 -9.51 -8.53
C GLY A 88 -9.08 -9.25 -9.90
N CYS A 89 -9.71 -8.51 -10.81
CA CYS A 89 -9.05 -8.15 -12.06
C CYS A 89 -7.81 -7.30 -11.79
N GLN A 90 -6.76 -7.53 -12.56
CA GLN A 90 -5.58 -6.67 -12.59
C GLN A 90 -5.86 -5.49 -13.51
N TYR A 91 -5.35 -4.30 -13.17
CA TYR A 91 -5.62 -3.13 -14.00
C TYR A 91 -4.51 -2.08 -13.95
N LEU A 92 -4.47 -1.26 -15.02
CA LEU A 92 -3.67 -0.04 -15.11
C LEU A 92 -4.53 1.08 -15.71
N TRP A 93 -4.14 2.32 -15.44
CA TRP A 93 -4.66 3.48 -16.12
C TRP A 93 -3.74 3.91 -17.25
N GLU A 94 -4.29 4.11 -18.43
CA GLU A 94 -3.62 4.82 -19.52
C GLU A 94 -4.15 6.26 -19.53
N VAL A 95 -3.25 7.21 -19.24
CA VAL A 95 -3.57 8.62 -19.08
C VAL A 95 -2.85 9.43 -20.15
N ARG A 96 -3.62 10.09 -21.03
CA ARG A 96 -3.07 11.02 -22.00
C ARG A 96 -3.14 12.44 -21.44
N VAL A 97 -1.98 13.04 -21.13
CA VAL A 97 -1.91 14.30 -20.39
C VAL A 97 -0.74 15.17 -20.88
N TYR A 98 -0.93 16.51 -20.86
CA TYR A 98 0.18 17.42 -21.09
C TYR A 98 1.11 17.46 -19.88
N VAL A 99 2.41 17.26 -20.13
CA VAL A 99 3.47 17.22 -19.11
C VAL A 99 4.34 18.46 -19.26
N PRO A 100 4.32 19.41 -18.30
CA PRO A 100 5.07 20.65 -18.39
C PRO A 100 6.59 20.45 -18.48
N SER A 101 7.13 19.41 -17.83
CA SER A 101 8.60 19.16 -17.83
C SER A 101 9.12 18.67 -19.17
N THR A 102 8.29 17.97 -19.98
CA THR A 102 8.66 17.51 -21.33
C THR A 102 8.14 18.44 -22.43
N LEU A 103 7.24 19.35 -22.10
CA LEU A 103 6.52 20.24 -23.03
C LEU A 103 5.72 19.45 -24.10
N GLN A 104 5.28 18.24 -23.76
CA GLN A 104 4.57 17.34 -24.68
C GLN A 104 3.30 16.77 -24.04
N VAL A 105 2.44 16.23 -24.89
CA VAL A 105 1.34 15.39 -24.45
C VAL A 105 1.85 13.95 -24.42
N GLU A 106 2.02 13.42 -23.20
CA GLU A 106 2.48 12.07 -22.96
C GLU A 106 1.28 11.11 -22.84
N THR A 107 1.55 9.82 -23.03
CA THR A 107 0.59 8.75 -22.75
C THR A 107 1.24 7.84 -21.72
N ASN A 108 0.84 8.02 -20.47
CA ASN A 108 1.38 7.30 -19.33
C ASN A 108 0.54 6.06 -19.04
N ILE A 109 1.19 4.92 -18.77
CA ILE A 109 0.54 3.71 -18.26
C ILE A 109 0.99 3.55 -16.82
N VAL A 110 0.05 3.63 -15.88
CA VAL A 110 0.35 3.80 -14.46
C VAL A 110 -0.64 3.02 -13.59
N THR A 111 -0.17 2.58 -12.44
CA THR A 111 -1.01 2.01 -11.37
C THR A 111 -1.93 3.08 -10.75
N ASP A 112 -2.91 2.64 -10.00
CA ASP A 112 -3.86 3.56 -9.36
C ASP A 112 -3.25 4.19 -8.09
N PRO A 113 -3.26 5.52 -7.93
CA PRO A 113 -2.86 6.16 -6.67
C PRO A 113 -3.58 5.63 -5.42
N TYR A 114 -4.78 5.11 -5.60
CA TYR A 114 -5.62 4.51 -4.55
C TYR A 114 -5.51 2.98 -4.47
N SER A 115 -4.49 2.36 -5.05
CA SER A 115 -4.27 0.92 -4.97
C SER A 115 -4.33 0.41 -3.52
N VAL A 116 -5.06 -0.69 -3.32
CA VAL A 116 -5.18 -1.39 -2.03
C VAL A 116 -4.52 -2.76 -2.07
N ALA A 117 -4.26 -3.24 -3.27
CA ALA A 117 -3.58 -4.48 -3.57
C ALA A 117 -2.91 -4.35 -4.95
N LEU A 118 -1.82 -5.04 -5.14
CA LEU A 118 -0.95 -4.95 -6.32
C LEU A 118 -0.49 -6.36 -6.71
N THR A 119 -0.05 -6.52 -7.94
CA THR A 119 0.72 -7.70 -8.33
C THR A 119 2.18 -7.55 -7.87
N THR A 120 2.94 -8.63 -7.90
CA THR A 120 4.36 -8.66 -7.53
C THR A 120 5.13 -7.55 -8.26
N ASP A 121 6.06 -6.90 -7.55
CA ASP A 121 6.83 -5.73 -7.99
C ASP A 121 5.95 -4.54 -8.44
N SER A 122 4.72 -4.50 -7.94
CA SER A 122 3.73 -3.41 -8.17
C SER A 122 3.49 -3.08 -9.64
N THR A 123 3.59 -4.10 -10.51
CA THR A 123 3.43 -3.93 -11.96
C THR A 123 2.01 -3.58 -12.37
N ARG A 124 1.01 -4.01 -11.59
CA ARG A 124 -0.42 -3.69 -11.79
C ARG A 124 -1.15 -3.51 -10.48
N SER A 125 -2.16 -2.66 -10.48
CA SER A 125 -3.15 -2.61 -9.41
C SER A 125 -4.11 -3.81 -9.52
N VAL A 126 -4.63 -4.27 -8.37
CA VAL A 126 -5.62 -5.35 -8.31
C VAL A 126 -6.91 -4.82 -7.68
N ALA A 127 -8.04 -5.08 -8.31
CA ALA A 127 -9.35 -4.63 -7.84
C ALA A 127 -9.88 -5.57 -6.72
N VAL A 128 -9.44 -5.32 -5.49
CA VAL A 128 -9.79 -6.11 -4.30
C VAL A 128 -10.79 -5.36 -3.42
N ASP A 129 -11.88 -6.04 -3.04
CA ASP A 129 -12.80 -5.53 -2.01
C ASP A 129 -12.27 -5.88 -0.62
N LEU A 130 -11.74 -4.88 0.10
CA LEU A 130 -11.21 -5.10 1.45
C LEU A 130 -12.28 -5.56 2.46
N ALA A 131 -13.57 -5.45 2.12
CA ALA A 131 -14.68 -5.97 2.91
C ALA A 131 -14.98 -7.46 2.62
N ASP A 132 -14.33 -8.09 1.64
CA ASP A 132 -14.55 -9.50 1.31
C ASP A 132 -14.21 -10.38 2.52
N PRO A 133 -15.15 -11.26 2.99
CA PRO A 133 -14.91 -12.14 4.12
C PRO A 133 -13.72 -13.10 3.93
N HIS A 134 -13.37 -13.46 2.70
CA HIS A 134 -12.20 -14.32 2.42
C HIS A 134 -10.87 -13.64 2.75
N LEU A 135 -10.87 -12.32 2.91
CA LEU A 135 -9.70 -11.56 3.37
C LEU A 135 -9.63 -11.44 4.90
N SER A 136 -10.54 -12.06 5.65
CA SER A 136 -10.65 -11.91 7.10
C SER A 136 -10.16 -13.17 7.82
N PRO A 137 -8.87 -13.30 8.17
CA PRO A 137 -8.39 -14.40 9.01
C PRO A 137 -9.13 -14.44 10.35
N GLU A 138 -9.49 -15.64 10.82
CA GLU A 138 -10.29 -15.84 12.04
C GLU A 138 -9.63 -15.14 13.25
N GLN A 139 -8.34 -15.37 13.49
CA GLN A 139 -7.62 -14.74 14.60
C GLN A 139 -7.70 -13.20 14.54
N TRP A 140 -7.48 -12.60 13.37
CA TRP A 140 -7.59 -11.15 13.20
C TRP A 140 -9.01 -10.65 13.43
N ALA A 141 -10.02 -11.39 12.97
CA ALA A 141 -11.43 -11.01 13.10
C ALA A 141 -11.93 -11.06 14.55
N GLU A 142 -11.47 -12.06 15.32
CA GLU A 142 -11.96 -12.35 16.67
C GLU A 142 -11.11 -11.70 17.78
N THR A 143 -9.83 -11.41 17.54
CA THR A 143 -8.97 -10.80 18.56
C THR A 143 -9.21 -9.28 18.61
N PRO A 144 -9.69 -8.74 19.74
CA PRO A 144 -9.87 -7.29 19.89
C PRO A 144 -8.52 -6.58 20.00
N ALA A 145 -8.45 -5.34 19.54
CA ALA A 145 -7.29 -4.49 19.77
C ALA A 145 -7.05 -4.30 21.29
N PRO A 146 -5.80 -4.45 21.77
CA PRO A 146 -5.49 -4.28 23.19
C PRO A 146 -5.75 -2.85 23.65
N ALA A 147 -6.33 -2.67 24.84
CA ALA A 147 -6.56 -1.35 25.40
C ALA A 147 -5.31 -0.81 26.13
N VAL A 148 -4.87 0.38 25.76
CA VAL A 148 -3.86 1.14 26.51
C VAL A 148 -4.57 2.17 27.37
N ARG A 149 -4.27 2.21 28.66
CA ARG A 149 -4.99 3.00 29.65
C ARG A 149 -5.04 4.50 29.33
N ASN A 150 -3.93 5.04 28.87
CA ASN A 150 -3.76 6.42 28.39
C ASN A 150 -2.42 6.55 27.68
N ASP A 151 -2.19 7.65 26.96
CA ASP A 151 -0.98 7.82 26.15
C ASP A 151 0.31 7.88 26.99
N SER A 152 0.26 8.35 28.25
CA SER A 152 1.43 8.36 29.13
C SER A 152 1.80 6.98 29.68
N ALA A 153 0.92 5.97 29.54
CA ALA A 153 1.21 4.58 29.85
C ALA A 153 1.71 3.79 28.65
N ARG A 154 1.84 4.43 27.49
CA ARG A 154 2.31 3.79 26.28
C ARG A 154 3.81 3.58 26.32
N SER A 155 4.23 2.35 26.05
CA SER A 155 5.64 2.02 25.83
C SER A 155 5.77 1.33 24.47
N ILE A 156 6.68 1.83 23.63
CA ILE A 156 6.77 1.50 22.22
C ILE A 156 8.07 0.75 21.97
N TYR A 157 7.97 -0.37 21.25
CA TYR A 157 9.09 -1.12 20.74
C TYR A 157 9.07 -1.04 19.21
N GLU A 158 10.05 -0.33 18.65
CA GLU A 158 10.23 -0.19 17.20
C GLU A 158 10.96 -1.40 16.64
N LEU A 159 10.50 -1.92 15.51
CA LEU A 159 11.18 -3.00 14.81
C LEU A 159 10.98 -2.91 13.28
N HIS A 160 11.95 -3.44 12.55
CA HIS A 160 11.86 -3.67 11.12
C HIS A 160 11.28 -5.07 10.85
N LEU A 161 10.19 -5.14 10.08
CA LEU A 161 9.41 -6.36 9.89
C LEU A 161 10.27 -7.55 9.42
N ARG A 162 11.02 -7.35 8.32
CA ARG A 162 11.88 -8.40 7.76
C ARG A 162 12.97 -8.82 8.74
N ASP A 163 13.70 -7.86 9.29
CA ASP A 163 14.90 -8.14 10.09
C ASP A 163 14.57 -8.77 11.43
N PHE A 164 13.34 -8.56 11.92
CA PHE A 164 12.85 -9.20 13.15
C PHE A 164 12.98 -10.73 13.11
N SER A 165 12.81 -11.35 11.95
CA SER A 165 12.83 -12.82 11.83
C SER A 165 13.74 -13.37 10.73
N ALA A 166 14.39 -12.53 9.93
CA ALA A 166 15.19 -12.96 8.77
C ALA A 166 16.32 -13.94 9.15
N ALA A 167 16.92 -13.79 10.33
CA ALA A 167 17.95 -14.64 10.86
C ALA A 167 17.48 -15.58 12.00
N ASP A 168 16.18 -15.61 12.33
CA ASP A 168 15.64 -16.47 13.40
C ASP A 168 15.49 -17.91 12.90
N GLU A 169 16.42 -18.79 13.32
CA GLU A 169 16.40 -20.20 12.96
C GLU A 169 15.22 -20.98 13.55
N THR A 170 14.50 -20.41 14.51
CA THR A 170 13.29 -21.01 15.10
C THR A 170 12.03 -20.73 14.29
N VAL A 171 12.12 -19.84 13.27
CA VAL A 171 11.09 -19.61 12.28
C VAL A 171 11.33 -20.51 11.07
N PRO A 172 10.32 -21.20 10.52
CA PRO A 172 10.45 -21.95 9.26
C PRO A 172 11.06 -21.06 8.15
N PRO A 173 12.02 -21.58 7.38
CA PRO A 173 12.76 -20.77 6.39
C PRO A 173 11.88 -19.97 5.43
N GLU A 174 10.75 -20.56 5.00
CA GLU A 174 9.78 -19.95 4.09
C GLU A 174 9.01 -18.78 4.71
N LEU A 175 8.92 -18.70 6.05
CA LEU A 175 8.23 -17.63 6.78
C LEU A 175 9.19 -16.54 7.29
N ARG A 176 10.50 -16.73 7.23
CA ARG A 176 11.48 -15.74 7.71
C ARG A 176 11.38 -14.44 6.94
N GLY A 177 11.38 -13.33 7.64
CA GLY A 177 11.29 -11.99 7.05
C GLY A 177 9.91 -11.64 6.49
N THR A 178 8.84 -12.36 6.86
CA THR A 178 7.49 -12.12 6.36
C THR A 178 6.52 -11.74 7.46
N TYR A 179 5.33 -11.25 7.05
CA TYR A 179 4.18 -11.03 7.94
C TYR A 179 3.88 -12.27 8.79
N ARG A 180 3.92 -13.45 8.19
CA ARG A 180 3.59 -14.72 8.85
C ARG A 180 4.64 -15.20 9.86
N ALA A 181 5.82 -14.61 9.90
CA ALA A 181 6.78 -14.89 10.97
C ALA A 181 6.21 -14.57 12.36
N PHE A 182 5.35 -13.55 12.44
CA PHE A 182 4.70 -13.14 13.69
C PHE A 182 3.63 -14.14 14.18
N THR A 183 3.14 -15.02 13.31
CA THR A 183 2.18 -16.07 13.69
C THR A 183 2.85 -17.33 14.26
N VAL A 184 4.18 -17.41 14.25
CA VAL A 184 4.94 -18.56 14.75
C VAL A 184 5.16 -18.42 16.26
N ALA A 185 4.17 -18.74 17.07
CA ALA A 185 4.15 -18.53 18.53
C ALA A 185 5.36 -19.12 19.29
N GLY A 186 6.00 -20.17 18.75
CA GLY A 186 7.19 -20.81 19.35
C GLY A 186 8.52 -20.19 18.94
N SER A 187 8.54 -19.21 18.03
CA SER A 187 9.80 -18.59 17.56
C SER A 187 10.48 -17.77 18.64
N ALA A 188 11.80 -17.56 18.51
CA ALA A 188 12.56 -16.75 19.46
C ALA A 188 12.07 -15.30 19.47
N GLY A 189 11.78 -14.71 18.29
CA GLY A 189 11.25 -13.37 18.15
C GLY A 189 9.89 -13.21 18.83
N VAL A 190 8.92 -14.07 18.55
CA VAL A 190 7.57 -13.99 19.15
C VAL A 190 7.59 -14.21 20.65
N ARG A 191 8.42 -15.14 21.16
CA ARG A 191 8.63 -15.28 22.62
C ARG A 191 9.19 -14.01 23.25
N HIS A 192 10.15 -13.37 22.59
CA HIS A 192 10.70 -12.10 23.06
C HIS A 192 9.61 -11.01 23.14
N LEU A 193 8.75 -10.87 22.12
CA LEU A 193 7.62 -9.94 22.19
C LEU A 193 6.64 -10.27 23.31
N ALA A 194 6.35 -11.56 23.55
CA ALA A 194 5.50 -11.98 24.64
C ALA A 194 6.12 -11.64 26.03
N GLU A 195 7.43 -11.80 26.20
CA GLU A 195 8.16 -11.41 27.41
C GLU A 195 8.13 -9.90 27.62
N LEU A 196 8.30 -9.10 26.56
CA LEU A 196 8.18 -7.64 26.61
C LEU A 196 6.77 -7.20 27.01
N ALA A 197 5.73 -7.83 26.43
CA ALA A 197 4.34 -7.57 26.77
C ALA A 197 4.05 -7.89 28.25
N GLN A 198 4.54 -9.01 28.76
CA GLN A 198 4.44 -9.36 30.19
C GLN A 198 5.20 -8.39 31.09
N ALA A 199 6.27 -7.78 30.62
CA ALA A 199 7.03 -6.76 31.34
C ALA A 199 6.37 -5.36 31.27
N GLY A 200 5.26 -5.20 30.52
CA GLY A 200 4.48 -3.97 30.42
C GLY A 200 4.65 -3.18 29.14
N MET A 201 5.43 -3.67 28.17
CA MET A 201 5.43 -3.14 26.79
C MET A 201 4.04 -3.36 26.18
N ASN A 202 3.50 -2.37 25.48
CA ASN A 202 2.12 -2.46 25.00
C ASN A 202 1.91 -2.02 23.54
N THR A 203 2.96 -1.59 22.86
CA THR A 203 2.85 -1.07 21.50
C THR A 203 4.08 -1.50 20.67
N ILE A 204 3.82 -2.04 19.49
CA ILE A 204 4.83 -2.28 18.46
C ILE A 204 4.71 -1.16 17.41
N HIS A 205 5.83 -0.54 17.08
CA HIS A 205 5.97 0.38 15.95
C HIS A 205 6.71 -0.35 14.84
N LEU A 206 6.01 -0.63 13.76
CA LEU A 206 6.59 -1.24 12.56
C LEU A 206 7.16 -0.15 11.67
N LEU A 207 8.45 -0.26 11.27
CA LEU A 207 8.99 0.51 10.17
C LEU A 207 8.10 0.32 8.93
N PRO A 208 8.22 1.18 7.88
CA PRO A 208 7.26 1.20 6.78
C PRO A 208 6.87 -0.16 6.24
N THR A 209 5.56 -0.37 6.10
CA THR A 209 4.95 -1.63 5.63
C THR A 209 3.95 -1.41 4.49
N PHE A 210 3.87 -0.18 3.98
CA PHE A 210 3.18 0.13 2.73
C PHE A 210 4.06 -0.30 1.54
N ASP A 211 3.53 -0.24 0.34
CA ASP A 211 4.18 -0.61 -0.91
C ASP A 211 5.43 0.25 -1.21
N ILE A 212 6.60 -0.38 -1.28
CA ILE A 212 7.94 0.22 -1.36
C ILE A 212 8.46 0.13 -2.80
N ALA A 213 8.94 1.25 -3.36
CA ALA A 213 9.35 1.35 -4.76
C ALA A 213 10.68 0.68 -5.10
N THR A 214 11.54 0.41 -4.12
CA THR A 214 12.97 0.11 -4.34
C THR A 214 13.41 -1.24 -3.76
N ILE A 215 12.46 -2.16 -3.59
CA ILE A 215 12.74 -3.53 -3.14
C ILE A 215 12.14 -4.56 -4.11
N PRO A 216 12.92 -5.55 -4.60
CA PRO A 216 12.36 -6.65 -5.36
C PRO A 216 11.46 -7.52 -4.47
N GLU A 217 10.19 -7.65 -4.82
CA GLU A 217 9.25 -8.43 -4.02
C GLU A 217 9.48 -9.95 -4.20
N HIS A 218 9.94 -10.37 -5.38
CA HIS A 218 10.20 -11.78 -5.65
C HIS A 218 11.51 -12.21 -4.99
N ARG A 219 11.46 -13.14 -4.04
CA ARG A 219 12.64 -13.60 -3.28
C ARG A 219 13.76 -14.14 -4.16
N GLY A 220 13.41 -14.80 -5.26
CA GLY A 220 14.38 -15.29 -6.24
C GLY A 220 15.19 -14.20 -6.95
N SER A 221 14.69 -12.96 -6.96
CA SER A 221 15.35 -11.79 -7.54
C SER A 221 16.23 -11.05 -6.54
N GLN A 222 16.06 -11.31 -5.23
CA GLN A 222 16.81 -10.64 -4.18
C GLN A 222 18.25 -11.18 -4.09
N ARG A 223 19.22 -10.28 -4.20
CA ARG A 223 20.64 -10.60 -4.03
C ARG A 223 21.05 -10.51 -2.56
N SER A 224 22.06 -11.32 -2.18
CA SER A 224 22.67 -11.23 -0.85
C SER A 224 24.12 -10.77 -0.96
N PRO A 225 24.60 -9.87 -0.08
CA PRO A 225 25.97 -9.43 -0.09
C PRO A 225 26.92 -10.57 0.25
N ARG A 226 28.02 -10.67 -0.49
CA ARG A 226 29.09 -11.65 -0.21
C ARG A 226 30.17 -11.01 0.63
N ILE A 227 30.02 -11.07 1.94
CA ILE A 227 30.99 -10.49 2.86
C ILE A 227 32.29 -11.31 2.78
N PRO A 228 33.45 -10.67 2.52
CA PRO A 228 34.74 -11.38 2.45
C PRO A 228 35.09 -12.05 3.77
N ALA A 229 35.44 -13.33 3.71
CA ALA A 229 35.86 -14.07 4.90
C ALA A 229 37.14 -13.45 5.48
N GLY A 230 37.14 -13.12 6.78
CA GLY A 230 38.28 -12.54 7.47
C GLY A 230 38.51 -11.06 7.23
N ALA A 231 37.54 -10.34 6.66
CA ALA A 231 37.57 -8.88 6.57
C ALA A 231 37.79 -8.27 7.97
N HIS A 232 38.73 -7.34 8.07
CA HIS A 232 38.98 -6.66 9.34
C HIS A 232 37.78 -5.78 9.72
N PRO A 233 37.33 -5.74 11.00
CA PRO A 233 36.16 -4.95 11.41
C PRO A 233 36.22 -3.47 11.03
N ALA A 234 37.42 -2.91 10.88
CA ALA A 234 37.62 -1.49 10.47
C ALA A 234 37.86 -1.34 8.95
N SER A 235 37.74 -2.41 8.14
CA SER A 235 37.87 -2.30 6.68
C SER A 235 36.56 -1.84 6.05
N ALA A 236 36.62 -1.28 4.83
CA ALA A 236 35.45 -0.92 4.03
C ALA A 236 34.88 -2.12 3.24
N ASP A 237 35.46 -3.33 3.36
CA ASP A 237 35.09 -4.48 2.52
C ASP A 237 33.63 -4.91 2.72
N GLN A 238 33.12 -4.87 3.96
CA GLN A 238 31.72 -5.20 4.25
C GLN A 238 30.77 -4.19 3.63
N GLN A 239 31.06 -2.89 3.81
CA GLN A 239 30.26 -1.80 3.22
C GLN A 239 30.28 -1.87 1.70
N ALA A 240 31.41 -2.14 1.08
CA ALA A 240 31.54 -2.28 -0.37
C ALA A 240 30.72 -3.46 -0.89
N ALA A 241 30.75 -4.62 -0.20
CA ALA A 241 29.98 -5.80 -0.58
C ALA A 241 28.46 -5.58 -0.46
N VAL A 242 28.00 -4.84 0.55
CA VAL A 242 26.60 -4.45 0.68
C VAL A 242 26.22 -3.45 -0.42
N ALA A 243 27.03 -2.41 -0.66
CA ALA A 243 26.76 -1.42 -1.67
C ALA A 243 26.67 -2.02 -3.10
N GLU A 244 27.37 -3.13 -3.38
CA GLU A 244 27.31 -3.82 -4.69
C GLU A 244 25.91 -4.39 -5.00
N VAL A 245 25.12 -4.69 -3.98
CA VAL A 245 23.80 -5.36 -4.13
C VAL A 245 22.65 -4.52 -3.58
N ALA A 246 22.89 -3.32 -3.11
CA ALA A 246 21.92 -2.49 -2.39
C ALA A 246 20.65 -2.17 -3.18
N ASP A 247 20.71 -2.16 -4.52
CA ASP A 247 19.56 -1.91 -5.38
C ASP A 247 18.73 -3.19 -5.65
N ASP A 248 19.28 -4.38 -5.31
CA ASP A 248 18.68 -5.68 -5.63
C ASP A 248 18.57 -6.58 -4.40
N ASP A 249 18.96 -6.12 -3.20
CA ASP A 249 18.88 -6.95 -2.00
C ASP A 249 17.51 -6.85 -1.31
N ALA A 250 17.31 -7.66 -0.26
CA ALA A 250 16.07 -7.67 0.52
C ALA A 250 16.10 -6.66 1.67
N TYR A 251 17.18 -5.89 1.84
CA TYR A 251 17.32 -4.96 2.95
C TYR A 251 16.90 -3.55 2.52
N ASN A 252 15.77 -3.09 3.06
CA ASN A 252 15.27 -1.74 2.84
C ASN A 252 14.49 -1.30 4.10
N TRP A 253 14.70 -0.10 4.58
CA TRP A 253 13.93 0.45 5.69
C TRP A 253 12.51 0.86 5.28
N GLY A 254 12.26 0.99 3.96
CA GLY A 254 10.92 1.24 3.43
C GLY A 254 10.55 2.71 3.28
N TYR A 255 11.48 3.63 3.43
CA TYR A 255 11.21 5.07 3.28
C TYR A 255 11.16 5.54 1.81
N ASP A 256 10.72 4.66 0.90
CA ASP A 256 10.57 4.91 -0.53
C ASP A 256 9.12 4.57 -0.98
N PRO A 257 8.12 5.38 -0.57
CA PRO A 257 6.72 5.03 -0.81
C PRO A 257 6.36 5.06 -2.29
N LEU A 258 5.68 4.00 -2.76
CA LEU A 258 5.08 3.90 -4.08
C LEU A 258 3.55 4.01 -4.00
N HIS A 259 2.89 3.16 -3.17
CA HIS A 259 1.45 3.24 -2.91
C HIS A 259 1.17 3.27 -1.41
N TRP A 260 0.54 4.34 -0.94
CA TRP A 260 0.29 4.57 0.50
C TRP A 260 -0.78 3.65 1.12
N GLY A 261 -1.58 2.98 0.30
CA GLY A 261 -2.76 2.24 0.76
C GLY A 261 -2.71 0.73 0.59
N ALA A 262 -1.60 0.16 0.12
CA ALA A 262 -1.40 -1.26 -0.09
C ALA A 262 -0.27 -1.80 0.81
N PRO A 263 -0.38 -3.01 1.37
CA PRO A 263 0.71 -3.67 2.07
C PRO A 263 1.89 -3.99 1.15
N GLU A 264 3.11 -3.95 1.69
CA GLU A 264 4.34 -4.31 0.98
C GLU A 264 4.37 -5.79 0.58
N GLY A 265 4.70 -6.07 -0.69
CA GLY A 265 4.71 -7.43 -1.22
C GLY A 265 5.94 -8.24 -0.83
N SER A 266 7.11 -7.63 -0.65
CA SER A 266 8.32 -8.34 -0.25
C SER A 266 8.23 -8.96 1.15
N TYR A 267 7.29 -8.48 1.98
CA TYR A 267 7.00 -9.04 3.30
C TYR A 267 5.95 -10.16 3.27
N ALA A 268 5.30 -10.41 2.13
CA ALA A 268 4.46 -11.59 1.97
C ALA A 268 5.31 -12.86 1.79
N THR A 269 4.73 -14.01 2.05
CA THR A 269 5.38 -15.30 1.74
C THR A 269 5.43 -15.53 0.23
N GLU A 270 6.41 -16.29 -0.24
CA GLU A 270 6.57 -16.58 -1.67
C GLU A 270 5.30 -17.22 -2.25
N GLY A 271 4.79 -16.62 -3.34
CA GLY A 271 3.53 -16.99 -3.98
C GLY A 271 2.29 -16.31 -3.37
N HIS A 272 2.45 -15.43 -2.37
CA HIS A 272 1.37 -14.63 -1.78
C HIS A 272 1.59 -13.12 -1.93
N GLN A 273 2.51 -12.71 -2.81
CA GLN A 273 2.78 -11.29 -3.07
C GLN A 273 1.64 -10.61 -3.82
N ASP A 274 0.81 -11.37 -4.55
CA ASP A 274 -0.20 -10.84 -5.45
C ASP A 274 -1.57 -10.62 -4.79
N GLY A 275 -2.23 -9.53 -5.14
CA GLY A 275 -3.63 -9.26 -4.85
C GLY A 275 -4.00 -9.32 -3.37
N GLY A 276 -5.10 -10.02 -3.08
CA GLY A 276 -5.64 -10.16 -1.73
C GLY A 276 -4.79 -11.04 -0.80
N ALA A 277 -3.89 -11.88 -1.34
CA ALA A 277 -3.07 -12.76 -0.50
C ALA A 277 -2.16 -11.98 0.46
N ARG A 278 -1.48 -10.90 -0.02
CA ARG A 278 -0.69 -10.02 0.86
C ARG A 278 -1.54 -9.33 1.93
N VAL A 279 -2.80 -9.01 1.62
CA VAL A 279 -3.74 -8.40 2.56
C VAL A 279 -4.07 -9.36 3.71
N VAL A 280 -4.31 -10.64 3.38
CA VAL A 280 -4.57 -11.69 4.37
C VAL A 280 -3.40 -11.83 5.33
N GLU A 281 -2.16 -11.96 4.81
CA GLU A 281 -0.98 -12.16 5.65
C GLU A 281 -0.68 -10.95 6.55
N PHE A 282 -0.90 -9.72 6.05
CA PHE A 282 -0.80 -8.53 6.89
C PHE A 282 -1.79 -8.57 8.05
N ARG A 283 -3.05 -8.95 7.78
CA ARG A 283 -4.08 -9.10 8.82
C ARG A 283 -3.75 -10.22 9.81
N GLU A 284 -3.19 -11.35 9.35
CA GLU A 284 -2.69 -12.42 10.23
C GLU A 284 -1.65 -11.89 11.22
N MET A 285 -0.69 -11.08 10.74
CA MET A 285 0.32 -10.44 11.60
C MET A 285 -0.33 -9.53 12.65
N VAL A 286 -1.24 -8.65 12.26
CA VAL A 286 -1.91 -7.73 13.21
C VAL A 286 -2.69 -8.53 14.26
N GLY A 287 -3.44 -9.57 13.84
CA GLY A 287 -4.16 -10.45 14.77
C GLY A 287 -3.24 -11.14 15.77
N ALA A 288 -2.08 -11.64 15.31
CA ALA A 288 -1.09 -12.29 16.17
C ALA A 288 -0.47 -11.30 17.18
N LEU A 289 -0.20 -10.07 16.79
CA LEU A 289 0.31 -9.03 17.70
C LEU A 289 -0.74 -8.61 18.75
N HIS A 290 -2.00 -8.47 18.34
CA HIS A 290 -3.11 -8.20 19.25
C HIS A 290 -3.30 -9.34 20.28
N ASP A 291 -3.16 -10.60 19.87
CA ASP A 291 -3.24 -11.76 20.76
C ASP A 291 -2.14 -11.77 21.83
N LEU A 292 -0.98 -11.18 21.53
CA LEU A 292 0.10 -10.96 22.50
C LEU A 292 -0.17 -9.78 23.45
N GLY A 293 -1.25 -9.03 23.27
CA GLY A 293 -1.57 -7.81 24.03
C GLY A 293 -0.82 -6.58 23.56
N LEU A 294 -0.35 -6.55 22.31
CA LEU A 294 0.44 -5.48 21.72
C LEU A 294 -0.36 -4.72 20.66
N GLN A 295 -0.48 -3.41 20.81
CA GLN A 295 -1.01 -2.54 19.77
C GLN A 295 -0.02 -2.39 18.62
N VAL A 296 -0.54 -2.12 17.42
CA VAL A 296 0.24 -1.97 16.19
C VAL A 296 0.21 -0.53 15.71
N VAL A 297 1.36 0.11 15.64
CA VAL A 297 1.58 1.43 15.05
C VAL A 297 2.33 1.26 13.74
N LEU A 298 1.87 1.91 12.68
CA LEU A 298 2.55 1.93 11.38
C LEU A 298 3.34 3.22 11.20
N ASP A 299 4.54 3.09 10.70
CA ASP A 299 5.32 4.22 10.18
C ASP A 299 4.81 4.60 8.79
N GLN A 300 4.44 5.85 8.61
CA GLN A 300 3.87 6.34 7.36
C GLN A 300 4.67 7.50 6.77
N VAL A 301 5.02 7.37 5.50
CA VAL A 301 5.79 8.36 4.76
C VAL A 301 4.88 9.05 3.75
N TYR A 302 4.29 10.18 4.17
CA TYR A 302 3.46 11.00 3.29
C TYR A 302 4.17 12.28 2.82
N ASN A 303 5.34 12.57 3.37
CA ASN A 303 6.10 13.79 3.10
C ASN A 303 6.81 13.79 1.75
N HIS A 304 7.04 12.63 1.15
CA HIS A 304 7.64 12.48 -0.17
C HIS A 304 7.14 11.22 -0.89
N THR A 305 7.51 11.10 -2.17
CA THR A 305 7.40 9.88 -2.97
C THR A 305 8.78 9.45 -3.46
N ALA A 306 8.95 8.18 -3.77
CA ALA A 306 10.20 7.63 -4.28
C ALA A 306 10.70 8.33 -5.55
N ALA A 307 9.76 8.76 -6.41
CA ALA A 307 10.06 9.43 -7.66
C ALA A 307 8.96 10.44 -8.05
N CYS A 308 9.25 11.31 -9.01
CA CYS A 308 8.31 12.30 -9.56
C CYS A 308 8.49 12.43 -11.09
N GLY A 309 7.65 13.24 -11.73
CA GLY A 309 7.70 13.47 -13.16
C GLY A 309 7.39 12.23 -13.99
N GLN A 310 8.24 11.95 -14.98
CA GLN A 310 8.08 10.81 -15.89
C GLN A 310 8.97 9.61 -15.53
N ASP A 311 9.52 9.57 -14.32
CA ASP A 311 10.21 8.37 -13.82
C ASP A 311 9.23 7.19 -13.76
N PRO A 312 9.62 5.97 -14.14
CA PRO A 312 8.75 4.79 -14.09
C PRO A 312 8.12 4.50 -12.72
N ARG A 313 8.78 4.91 -11.63
CA ARG A 313 8.30 4.79 -10.25
C ARG A 313 7.48 5.99 -9.77
N SER A 314 7.14 6.92 -10.66
CA SER A 314 6.26 8.04 -10.35
C SER A 314 4.81 7.66 -10.66
N VAL A 315 3.96 7.55 -9.64
CA VAL A 315 2.53 7.28 -9.81
C VAL A 315 1.76 8.59 -9.94
N LEU A 316 1.93 9.49 -9.00
CA LEU A 316 1.12 10.70 -8.86
C LEU A 316 1.31 11.69 -10.01
N ASP A 317 2.56 11.98 -10.38
CA ASP A 317 2.88 12.94 -11.45
C ASP A 317 2.59 12.39 -12.85
N GLN A 318 2.55 11.08 -13.03
CA GLN A 318 2.12 10.49 -14.30
C GLN A 318 0.60 10.64 -14.53
N VAL A 319 -0.18 10.80 -13.45
CA VAL A 319 -1.62 11.02 -13.50
C VAL A 319 -1.97 12.52 -13.61
N VAL A 320 -1.42 13.34 -12.69
CA VAL A 320 -1.67 14.80 -12.66
C VAL A 320 -0.33 15.53 -12.49
N PRO A 321 0.40 15.76 -13.58
CA PRO A 321 1.71 16.39 -13.53
C PRO A 321 1.75 17.71 -12.76
N GLY A 322 2.63 17.81 -11.77
CA GLY A 322 2.88 19.01 -10.98
C GLY A 322 1.81 19.37 -9.96
N TYR A 323 0.87 18.47 -9.63
CA TYR A 323 -0.16 18.75 -8.62
C TYR A 323 0.16 18.21 -7.23
N TYR A 324 0.60 16.97 -7.16
CA TYR A 324 0.80 16.27 -5.88
C TYR A 324 2.12 16.60 -5.19
N HIS A 325 3.03 17.27 -5.90
CA HIS A 325 4.34 17.65 -5.39
C HIS A 325 4.48 19.15 -5.22
N ARG A 326 5.30 19.59 -4.26
CA ARG A 326 5.67 20.99 -4.09
C ARG A 326 6.59 21.42 -5.20
N LEU A 327 6.27 22.55 -5.83
CA LEU A 327 7.05 23.12 -6.93
C LEU A 327 7.82 24.35 -6.49
N ASP A 328 9.00 24.53 -7.03
CA ASP A 328 9.75 25.79 -6.91
C ASP A 328 9.16 26.88 -7.84
N ALA A 329 9.73 28.08 -7.78
CA ALA A 329 9.25 29.22 -8.56
C ALA A 329 9.37 29.04 -10.09
N VAL A 330 10.06 28.02 -10.56
CA VAL A 330 10.21 27.70 -11.99
C VAL A 330 9.50 26.39 -12.36
N GLY A 331 8.65 25.86 -11.45
CA GLY A 331 7.81 24.71 -11.71
C GLY A 331 8.49 23.35 -11.58
N ARG A 332 9.66 23.26 -10.92
CA ARG A 332 10.34 21.98 -10.65
C ARG A 332 9.97 21.45 -9.28
N VAL A 333 9.82 20.14 -9.17
CA VAL A 333 9.58 19.49 -7.88
C VAL A 333 10.72 19.77 -6.92
N THR A 334 10.36 20.18 -5.69
CA THR A 334 11.33 20.46 -4.63
C THR A 334 11.73 19.17 -3.91
N SER A 335 12.96 19.16 -3.39
CA SER A 335 13.47 18.10 -2.53
C SER A 335 14.18 18.75 -1.35
N SER A 336 13.60 18.69 -0.17
CA SER A 336 14.16 19.28 1.05
C SER A 336 14.90 18.28 1.93
N THR A 337 14.75 16.99 1.62
CA THR A 337 15.44 15.87 2.31
C THR A 337 16.15 14.99 1.27
N CYS A 338 15.65 13.78 1.04
CA CYS A 338 16.20 12.89 -0.01
C CYS A 338 15.46 13.03 -1.34
N CYS A 339 14.14 13.30 -1.30
CA CYS A 339 13.24 12.82 -2.34
C CYS A 339 12.19 13.90 -2.71
N ALA A 340 11.27 13.58 -3.61
CA ALA A 340 10.28 14.48 -4.15
C ALA A 340 9.22 14.87 -3.10
N ASN A 341 9.23 16.11 -2.63
CA ASN A 341 8.31 16.59 -1.60
C ASN A 341 6.86 16.56 -2.08
N THR A 342 5.97 15.95 -1.32
CA THR A 342 4.52 16.02 -1.55
C THR A 342 3.94 17.36 -1.11
N ALA A 343 2.85 17.77 -1.73
CA ALA A 343 2.11 18.99 -1.43
C ALA A 343 0.81 18.62 -0.70
N THR A 344 0.90 18.15 0.55
CA THR A 344 -0.29 17.76 1.34
C THR A 344 -1.18 18.94 1.69
N GLU A 345 -0.75 20.18 1.46
CA GLU A 345 -1.58 21.37 1.45
C GLU A 345 -2.56 21.45 0.26
N HIS A 346 -2.36 20.67 -0.79
CA HIS A 346 -3.29 20.58 -1.92
C HIS A 346 -4.42 19.59 -1.61
N ALA A 347 -5.66 20.01 -1.81
CA ALA A 347 -6.86 19.31 -1.35
C ALA A 347 -6.94 17.81 -1.71
N LEU A 348 -6.49 17.42 -2.93
CA LEU A 348 -6.54 16.00 -3.34
C LEU A 348 -5.33 15.19 -2.84
N CYS A 349 -4.19 15.83 -2.56
CA CYS A 349 -3.06 15.19 -1.90
C CYS A 349 -3.38 14.94 -0.43
N GLU A 350 -3.92 15.93 0.26
CA GLU A 350 -4.47 15.80 1.62
C GLU A 350 -5.49 14.66 1.70
N ARG A 351 -6.46 14.68 0.80
CA ARG A 351 -7.49 13.65 0.75
C ARG A 351 -6.91 12.24 0.58
N LEU A 352 -5.95 12.07 -0.33
CA LEU A 352 -5.28 10.78 -0.53
C LEU A 352 -4.59 10.29 0.76
N MET A 353 -3.91 11.19 1.48
CA MET A 353 -3.30 10.92 2.78
C MET A 353 -4.34 10.52 3.82
N VAL A 354 -5.39 11.32 4.01
CA VAL A 354 -6.46 11.07 5.00
C VAL A 354 -7.17 9.75 4.70
N ASP A 355 -7.55 9.52 3.42
CA ASP A 355 -8.22 8.28 3.01
C ASP A 355 -7.32 7.05 3.24
N SER A 356 -6.00 7.18 3.06
CA SER A 356 -5.03 6.12 3.36
C SER A 356 -4.99 5.79 4.86
N VAL A 357 -4.88 6.80 5.73
CA VAL A 357 -4.87 6.61 7.19
C VAL A 357 -6.16 5.94 7.67
N VAL A 358 -7.33 6.43 7.23
CA VAL A 358 -8.64 5.85 7.56
C VAL A 358 -8.72 4.39 7.10
N ARG A 359 -8.19 4.09 5.92
CA ARG A 359 -8.17 2.73 5.35
C ARG A 359 -7.38 1.76 6.23
N TRP A 360 -6.18 2.15 6.67
CA TRP A 360 -5.35 1.30 7.53
C TRP A 360 -6.04 0.99 8.86
N VAL A 361 -6.72 1.95 9.46
CA VAL A 361 -7.49 1.70 10.70
C VAL A 361 -8.68 0.80 10.45
N ARG A 362 -9.53 1.15 9.48
CA ARG A 362 -10.79 0.45 9.23
C ARG A 362 -10.59 -1.00 8.78
N TRP A 363 -9.63 -1.21 7.86
CA TRP A 363 -9.50 -2.48 7.17
C TRP A 363 -8.37 -3.38 7.67
N TYR A 364 -7.42 -2.81 8.43
CA TYR A 364 -6.31 -3.59 8.99
C TYR A 364 -6.28 -3.58 10.51
N ARG A 365 -7.15 -2.76 11.15
CA ARG A 365 -7.26 -2.63 12.60
C ARG A 365 -5.96 -2.20 13.28
N VAL A 366 -5.19 -1.34 12.63
CA VAL A 366 -4.00 -0.76 13.24
C VAL A 366 -4.40 0.27 14.29
N ASP A 367 -3.60 0.41 15.33
CA ASP A 367 -3.90 1.17 16.54
C ASP A 367 -3.28 2.56 16.57
N GLY A 368 -2.42 2.86 15.60
CA GLY A 368 -1.78 4.18 15.55
C GLY A 368 -0.85 4.36 14.36
N PHE A 369 -0.32 5.59 14.27
CA PHE A 369 0.61 5.99 13.23
C PHE A 369 1.73 6.85 13.78
N ARG A 370 2.94 6.61 13.30
CA ARG A 370 4.06 7.53 13.33
C ARG A 370 4.17 8.18 11.95
N PHE A 371 4.18 9.50 11.90
CA PHE A 371 4.36 10.23 10.64
C PHE A 371 5.82 10.62 10.49
N ASP A 372 6.45 10.07 9.47
CA ASP A 372 7.80 10.43 9.06
C ASP A 372 7.83 11.91 8.70
N LEU A 373 8.87 12.63 9.17
CA LEU A 373 9.06 14.05 8.92
C LEU A 373 7.74 14.87 9.02
N MET A 374 7.00 14.70 10.12
CA MET A 374 5.65 15.26 10.29
C MET A 374 5.60 16.78 10.03
N GLY A 375 6.68 17.51 10.29
CA GLY A 375 6.77 18.96 10.03
C GLY A 375 6.66 19.38 8.57
N HIS A 376 6.70 18.43 7.62
CA HIS A 376 6.38 18.69 6.22
C HIS A 376 4.91 18.95 5.95
N HIS A 377 4.02 18.45 6.84
CA HIS A 377 2.57 18.59 6.67
C HIS A 377 2.06 19.84 7.39
N PRO A 378 1.15 20.60 6.76
CA PRO A 378 0.43 21.65 7.48
C PRO A 378 -0.29 21.08 8.71
N ARG A 379 -0.31 21.84 9.80
CA ARG A 379 -1.03 21.45 11.03
C ARG A 379 -2.49 21.11 10.76
N THR A 380 -3.15 21.86 9.87
CA THR A 380 -4.55 21.63 9.48
C THR A 380 -4.78 20.26 8.86
N VAL A 381 -3.82 19.75 8.10
CA VAL A 381 -3.88 18.38 7.53
C VAL A 381 -3.90 17.34 8.64
N MET A 382 -3.05 17.49 9.66
CA MET A 382 -3.03 16.58 10.81
C MET A 382 -4.31 16.67 11.65
N GLU A 383 -4.89 17.88 11.76
CA GLU A 383 -6.19 18.09 12.40
C GLU A 383 -7.32 17.39 11.61
N HIS A 384 -7.26 17.41 10.27
CA HIS A 384 -8.22 16.67 9.41
C HIS A 384 -8.04 15.16 9.49
N VAL A 385 -6.79 14.65 9.57
CA VAL A 385 -6.52 13.24 9.86
C VAL A 385 -7.18 12.82 11.16
N ARG A 386 -6.98 13.60 12.26
CA ARG A 386 -7.61 13.31 13.56
C ARG A 386 -9.14 13.32 13.46
N ALA A 387 -9.70 14.35 12.83
CA ALA A 387 -11.16 14.48 12.67
C ALA A 387 -11.76 13.29 11.89
N ALA A 388 -11.12 12.87 10.78
CA ALA A 388 -11.59 11.74 9.98
C ALA A 388 -11.52 10.41 10.75
N LEU A 389 -10.49 10.22 11.56
CA LEU A 389 -10.40 9.04 12.45
C LEU A 389 -11.48 9.08 13.54
N ASP A 390 -11.78 10.24 14.15
CA ASP A 390 -12.78 10.38 15.19
C ASP A 390 -14.21 10.03 14.74
N GLU A 391 -14.46 9.98 13.44
CA GLU A 391 -15.73 9.53 12.83
C GLU A 391 -15.88 8.00 12.81
N LEU A 392 -14.78 7.23 12.94
CA LEU A 392 -14.84 5.77 12.96
C LEU A 392 -15.37 5.28 14.30
N THR A 393 -16.33 4.35 14.27
CA THR A 393 -16.98 3.81 15.45
C THR A 393 -16.98 2.28 15.47
N MET A 394 -16.98 1.70 16.67
CA MET A 394 -17.09 0.25 16.85
C MET A 394 -18.35 -0.32 16.20
N GLU A 395 -19.46 0.43 16.20
CA GLU A 395 -20.75 -0.02 15.64
C GLU A 395 -20.73 -0.07 14.11
N ALA A 396 -20.19 0.96 13.47
CA ALA A 396 -20.21 1.08 12.01
C ALA A 396 -18.97 0.46 11.32
N ASP A 397 -17.80 0.55 11.97
CA ASP A 397 -16.51 0.27 11.35
C ASP A 397 -15.74 -0.87 12.01
N GLY A 398 -16.21 -1.35 13.17
CA GLY A 398 -15.54 -2.39 13.96
C GLY A 398 -14.25 -1.92 14.65
N VAL A 399 -14.00 -0.60 14.68
CA VAL A 399 -12.85 0.05 15.30
C VAL A 399 -13.28 1.34 16.00
N ASP A 400 -12.59 1.73 17.08
CA ASP A 400 -12.78 3.03 17.75
C ASP A 400 -11.69 3.98 17.26
N GLY A 401 -12.00 4.85 16.31
CA GLY A 401 -11.05 5.78 15.73
C GLY A 401 -10.50 6.81 16.72
N ARG A 402 -11.23 7.13 17.81
CA ARG A 402 -10.77 8.06 18.86
C ARG A 402 -9.63 7.47 19.68
N SER A 403 -9.53 6.15 19.75
CA SER A 403 -8.45 5.46 20.45
C SER A 403 -7.15 5.38 19.64
N VAL A 404 -7.19 5.69 18.34
CA VAL A 404 -6.03 5.64 17.47
C VAL A 404 -4.97 6.65 17.87
N TYR A 405 -3.77 6.16 18.18
CA TYR A 405 -2.64 6.97 18.63
C TYR A 405 -1.91 7.62 17.46
N LEU A 406 -1.65 8.92 17.54
CA LEU A 406 -0.94 9.66 16.49
C LEU A 406 0.29 10.35 17.09
N TYR A 407 1.43 10.17 16.48
CA TYR A 407 2.65 10.93 16.76
C TYR A 407 3.49 11.09 15.49
N GLY A 408 4.54 11.86 15.57
CA GLY A 408 5.38 12.10 14.42
C GLY A 408 6.80 12.40 14.79
N GLU A 409 7.66 12.39 13.79
CA GLU A 409 9.04 12.77 13.90
C GLU A 409 9.18 14.30 13.99
N GLY A 410 9.83 14.77 15.04
CA GLY A 410 9.82 16.18 15.46
C GLY A 410 10.86 17.07 14.77
N TRP A 411 11.18 16.83 13.50
CA TRP A 411 12.05 17.71 12.74
C TRP A 411 11.37 19.03 12.39
N ASN A 412 12.14 20.12 12.46
CA ASN A 412 11.65 21.46 12.08
C ASN A 412 12.03 21.75 10.63
N PHE A 413 11.03 21.92 9.76
CA PHE A 413 11.19 22.22 8.35
C PHE A 413 10.66 23.61 7.94
N GLY A 414 10.27 24.45 8.89
CA GLY A 414 9.76 25.79 8.59
C GLY A 414 9.52 26.66 9.78
#